data_c17aec10f6a544021b7f63f977405889
#
_entry.id   c17aec10f6a544021b7f63f977405889
#
_cell.length_a   1.000
_cell.length_b   1.000
_cell.length_c   1.000
_cell.angle_alpha   90.00
_cell.angle_beta   90.00
_cell.angle_gamma   90.00
#
_symmetry.space_group_name_H-M   'P 1'
#
loop_
_entity.id
_entity.type
_entity.pdbx_description
1 polymer ?
#
loop_
_entity_poly.entity_id
_entity_poly.type
_entity_poly.pdbx_seq_one_letter_code
_entity_poly.pdbx_strand_id
1 'polypeptide(L)'
;MSQIWLWDLRFFEFFIDISFFYKEEKNQTFILLFSPMTTTFKDLGLTAKTLTALEKKGFKTPSPIQEKVIPLLLKATQNIIGQAATGTGKTAAFGIPLIEKLTPTGKPQALILTPTRELANQVAEEVASFQSEKGLKILAVYGGQSYSLQISALKKGVDIIVGTPGRVIDHLERKTLDLSQLSNFILDEADEMLNMGFIDDIETIFKKANPNTNVLLFSATMPKEILRVAKKYMGDYQLISVKNEQMTTTQTSQIYFEVNEKDKLNALCRIIDVEPDFYGIIFCKTKLDVDYVVRRLIEKGYQAQGLHGDVLQKQRETILSQFKDKTTKVLVATDVAARGIDINDITHVINYALPQDIESYVHRVGRTGRAGKTWIAISFVTPQEYKKLTSLQRITKTDIQKGKIPSAKEIVAKRKDQLLTDIDAVLMGNKYHEHDAFVQEMLKTYSPEQIIAALLRLNYEESLNPESYEDLSEVKIDTTGKTRLFIALGKKAGYSPRGLVDMLIKETWVKARDIDDVRVMEDFSFVTLPYLEAEHVLFSFKSKKVKGKSLITKAKMPQSSGERNSKKHFGERKPRSDRFEKSERKEKYEKKDQKSDAKSRSSRKTK
;
A
#
# COMPACT_ATOMS: atom_id res chain seq x y z
N MET A 1 33.47 0.27 50.02
CA MET A 1 32.52 -0.45 50.89
C MET A 1 31.23 0.36 50.88
N SER A 2 30.26 -0.12 50.16
CA SER A 2 28.93 0.52 49.97
C SER A 2 27.97 -0.04 50.98
N GLN A 3 27.49 0.75 51.92
CA GLN A 3 26.35 0.39 52.77
C GLN A 3 25.06 0.66 52.02
N ILE A 4 24.33 -0.41 51.74
CA ILE A 4 22.96 -0.40 51.24
C ILE A 4 22.04 -0.27 52.44
N TRP A 5 21.28 0.81 52.55
CA TRP A 5 20.21 0.94 53.50
C TRP A 5 18.91 0.40 52.89
N LEU A 6 18.47 -0.76 53.36
CA LEU A 6 17.14 -1.31 53.11
C LEU A 6 16.16 -0.64 54.09
N TRP A 7 15.26 0.19 53.58
CA TRP A 7 14.08 0.62 54.31
C TRP A 7 12.96 -0.40 54.14
N ASP A 8 12.29 -0.69 55.24
CA ASP A 8 11.27 -1.72 55.40
C ASP A 8 10.07 -1.47 54.46
N LEU A 9 9.94 -2.31 53.43
CA LEU A 9 8.99 -2.20 52.33
C LEU A 9 7.55 -2.56 52.67
N ARG A 10 7.21 -2.79 53.94
CA ARG A 10 5.88 -3.25 54.33
C ARG A 10 4.77 -2.20 54.34
N PHE A 11 5.08 -0.94 54.06
CA PHE A 11 4.07 0.15 53.99
C PHE A 11 3.73 0.68 52.61
N PHE A 12 4.31 0.09 51.53
CA PHE A 12 4.11 0.57 50.16
C PHE A 12 3.71 -0.53 49.17
N GLU A 13 2.88 -1.46 49.54
CA GLU A 13 2.34 -2.47 48.62
C GLU A 13 1.27 -1.94 47.66
N PHE A 14 1.05 -0.69 47.60
CA PHE A 14 0.16 -0.05 46.62
C PHE A 14 0.95 0.99 45.81
N PHE A 15 1.32 0.71 44.57
CA PHE A 15 1.60 1.69 43.52
C PHE A 15 3.02 1.91 42.98
N ILE A 16 4.11 1.26 43.33
CA ILE A 16 5.39 1.59 42.68
C ILE A 16 6.26 0.35 42.45
N ASP A 17 6.51 0.00 41.20
CA ASP A 17 7.57 -0.93 40.80
C ASP A 17 8.88 -0.12 40.61
N ILE A 18 9.81 -0.23 41.58
CA ILE A 18 11.08 0.51 41.56
C ILE A 18 12.14 -0.37 40.93
N SER A 19 12.61 -0.04 39.75
CA SER A 19 13.56 -0.90 39.06
C SER A 19 15.03 -0.50 39.12
N PHE A 20 15.45 0.75 39.46
CA PHE A 20 16.88 1.09 39.64
C PHE A 20 17.16 2.44 40.30
N PHE A 21 18.18 2.50 41.20
CA PHE A 21 18.76 3.73 41.75
C PHE A 21 20.18 3.91 41.22
N TYR A 22 20.51 5.10 40.73
CA TYR A 22 21.88 5.50 40.38
C TYR A 22 22.29 6.75 41.16
N LYS A 23 23.51 6.72 41.75
CA LYS A 23 24.07 7.85 42.52
C LYS A 23 25.26 8.43 41.81
N GLU A 24 25.19 9.69 41.41
CA GLU A 24 26.35 10.45 40.92
C GLU A 24 27.00 11.28 42.07
N GLU A 25 28.32 11.23 42.18
CA GLU A 25 29.07 11.68 43.36
C GLU A 25 29.20 13.20 43.55
N LYS A 26 28.68 14.06 42.67
CA LYS A 26 28.93 15.49 42.78
C LYS A 26 27.75 16.45 43.00
N ASN A 27 26.54 16.01 42.81
CA ASN A 27 25.34 16.79 43.17
C ASN A 27 24.26 15.80 43.61
N GLN A 28 23.84 15.81 44.84
CA GLN A 28 22.85 14.90 45.44
C GLN A 28 21.46 15.04 44.75
N THR A 29 21.37 14.81 43.42
CA THR A 29 20.12 14.77 42.70
C THR A 29 19.72 13.32 42.54
N PHE A 30 18.71 12.91 43.31
CA PHE A 30 18.05 11.62 43.15
C PHE A 30 17.15 11.67 41.93
N ILE A 31 17.51 11.00 40.83
CA ILE A 31 16.62 10.78 39.71
C ILE A 31 15.85 9.48 39.98
N LEU A 32 14.60 9.61 40.38
CA LEU A 32 13.63 8.51 40.38
C LEU A 32 13.23 8.24 38.93
N LEU A 33 13.80 7.19 38.32
CA LEU A 33 13.33 6.66 37.04
C LEU A 33 12.04 5.88 37.30
N PHE A 34 10.90 6.53 37.14
CA PHE A 34 9.63 5.83 37.07
C PHE A 34 9.56 5.07 35.74
N SER A 35 9.43 3.76 35.78
CA SER A 35 8.90 3.02 34.63
C SER A 35 7.52 3.58 34.32
N PRO A 36 7.21 3.96 33.07
CA PRO A 36 5.86 4.39 32.75
C PRO A 36 4.91 3.25 33.11
N MET A 37 3.96 3.52 34.02
CA MET A 37 2.88 2.58 34.33
C MET A 37 2.21 2.20 33.00
N THR A 38 2.23 0.93 32.63
CA THR A 38 1.53 0.47 31.43
C THR A 38 0.04 0.55 31.70
N THR A 39 -0.63 1.52 31.06
CA THR A 39 -2.09 1.69 31.10
C THR A 39 -2.75 0.38 30.67
N THR A 40 -3.69 -0.11 31.44
CA THR A 40 -4.50 -1.29 31.11
C THR A 40 -5.88 -0.88 30.60
N PHE A 41 -6.63 -1.77 29.93
CA PHE A 41 -7.99 -1.49 29.52
C PHE A 41 -8.93 -1.21 30.71
N LYS A 42 -8.61 -1.70 31.92
CA LYS A 42 -9.36 -1.41 33.14
C LYS A 42 -9.28 0.07 33.54
N ASP A 43 -8.14 0.70 33.26
CA ASP A 43 -7.89 2.12 33.59
C ASP A 43 -8.63 3.08 32.65
N LEU A 44 -9.16 2.59 31.52
CA LEU A 44 -9.86 3.38 30.53
C LEU A 44 -11.34 3.68 30.88
N GLY A 45 -11.88 3.09 31.96
CA GLY A 45 -13.25 3.31 32.41
C GLY A 45 -14.29 2.43 31.71
N LEU A 46 -13.90 1.25 31.24
CA LEU A 46 -14.77 0.27 30.58
C LEU A 46 -15.53 -0.59 31.60
N THR A 47 -16.73 -1.04 31.21
CA THR A 47 -17.52 -1.95 32.04
C THR A 47 -16.91 -3.35 32.07
N ALA A 48 -17.19 -4.12 33.14
CA ALA A 48 -16.72 -5.50 33.31
C ALA A 48 -17.11 -6.40 32.10
N LYS A 49 -18.30 -6.17 31.51
CA LYS A 49 -18.77 -6.94 30.34
C LYS A 49 -17.88 -6.72 29.12
N THR A 50 -17.53 -5.47 28.81
CA THR A 50 -16.64 -5.15 27.69
C THR A 50 -15.22 -5.63 27.97
N LEU A 51 -14.71 -5.49 29.19
CA LEU A 51 -13.40 -6.04 29.58
C LEU A 51 -13.31 -7.55 29.33
N THR A 52 -14.35 -8.30 29.71
CA THR A 52 -14.41 -9.75 29.44
C THR A 52 -14.38 -10.07 27.95
N ALA A 53 -15.09 -9.29 27.12
CA ALA A 53 -15.04 -9.47 25.67
C ALA A 53 -13.64 -9.21 25.09
N LEU A 54 -12.97 -8.17 25.57
CA LEU A 54 -11.60 -7.82 25.16
C LEU A 54 -10.58 -8.88 25.59
N GLU A 55 -10.68 -9.39 26.82
CA GLU A 55 -9.82 -10.47 27.32
C GLU A 55 -9.96 -11.75 26.49
N LYS A 56 -11.19 -12.15 26.14
CA LYS A 56 -11.46 -13.30 25.25
C LYS A 56 -10.81 -13.13 23.85
N LYS A 57 -10.64 -11.90 23.38
CA LYS A 57 -9.96 -11.58 22.12
C LYS A 57 -8.44 -11.44 22.25
N GLY A 58 -7.89 -11.55 23.45
CA GLY A 58 -6.46 -11.40 23.69
C GLY A 58 -5.96 -9.96 23.76
N PHE A 59 -6.83 -8.99 23.97
CA PHE A 59 -6.47 -7.60 24.20
C PHE A 59 -5.89 -7.46 25.61
N LYS A 60 -4.57 -7.26 25.72
CA LYS A 60 -3.87 -7.14 27.02
C LYS A 60 -3.65 -5.68 27.42
N THR A 61 -3.04 -4.91 26.54
CA THR A 61 -2.68 -3.50 26.74
C THR A 61 -3.27 -2.64 25.62
N PRO A 62 -3.81 -1.46 25.93
CA PRO A 62 -4.31 -0.56 24.91
C PRO A 62 -3.15 0.02 24.07
N SER A 63 -3.40 0.21 22.80
CA SER A 63 -2.46 0.94 21.93
C SER A 63 -2.50 2.44 22.25
N PRO A 64 -1.46 3.22 21.86
CA PRO A 64 -1.41 4.66 22.14
C PRO A 64 -2.60 5.47 21.61
N ILE A 65 -3.22 5.05 20.49
CA ILE A 65 -4.43 5.70 19.99
C ILE A 65 -5.67 5.34 20.84
N GLN A 66 -5.76 4.09 21.29
CA GLN A 66 -6.84 3.61 22.14
C GLN A 66 -6.78 4.27 23.51
N GLU A 67 -5.61 4.34 24.12
CA GLU A 67 -5.36 4.98 25.42
C GLU A 67 -5.85 6.45 25.43
N LYS A 68 -5.60 7.18 24.35
CA LYS A 68 -5.98 8.59 24.25
C LYS A 68 -7.44 8.81 23.86
N VAL A 69 -7.97 8.00 22.94
CA VAL A 69 -9.31 8.23 22.34
C VAL A 69 -10.43 7.64 23.19
N ILE A 70 -10.27 6.41 23.73
CA ILE A 70 -11.34 5.73 24.44
C ILE A 70 -11.87 6.54 25.62
N PRO A 71 -11.02 7.06 26.55
CA PRO A 71 -11.52 7.82 27.69
C PRO A 71 -12.23 9.12 27.29
N LEU A 72 -11.77 9.76 26.22
CA LEU A 72 -12.41 10.99 25.72
C LEU A 72 -13.82 10.71 25.18
N LEU A 73 -13.96 9.66 24.38
CA LEU A 73 -15.26 9.29 23.83
C LEU A 73 -16.21 8.74 24.90
N LEU A 74 -15.72 8.15 25.99
CA LEU A 74 -16.56 7.72 27.11
C LEU A 74 -17.08 8.91 27.92
N LYS A 75 -16.25 9.92 28.19
CA LYS A 75 -16.58 11.05 29.05
C LYS A 75 -17.49 12.09 28.40
N ALA A 76 -17.28 12.38 27.11
CA ALA A 76 -18.00 13.44 26.43
C ALA A 76 -18.38 13.04 25.00
N THR A 77 -19.39 13.74 24.44
CA THR A 77 -19.67 13.76 23.00
C THR A 77 -18.89 14.90 22.40
N GLN A 78 -17.79 14.60 21.72
CA GLN A 78 -16.97 15.62 21.03
C GLN A 78 -16.46 15.08 19.70
N ASN A 79 -16.26 15.97 18.77
CA ASN A 79 -15.67 15.63 17.49
C ASN A 79 -14.17 15.34 17.66
N ILE A 80 -13.70 14.22 17.12
CA ILE A 80 -12.30 13.80 17.25
C ILE A 80 -11.74 13.44 15.88
N ILE A 81 -10.52 13.92 15.64
CA ILE A 81 -9.68 13.40 14.55
C ILE A 81 -8.59 12.53 15.16
N GLY A 82 -8.62 11.24 14.87
CA GLY A 82 -7.63 10.27 15.27
C GLY A 82 -6.63 9.98 14.15
N GLN A 83 -5.41 10.47 14.26
CA GLN A 83 -4.34 10.18 13.31
C GLN A 83 -3.41 9.10 13.86
N ALA A 84 -3.44 7.93 13.23
CA ALA A 84 -2.56 6.81 13.57
C ALA A 84 -2.37 5.87 12.37
N ALA A 85 -1.23 5.19 12.28
CA ALA A 85 -0.93 4.25 11.20
C ALA A 85 -1.97 3.12 11.09
N THR A 86 -2.00 2.41 9.97
CA THR A 86 -2.81 1.20 9.81
C THR A 86 -2.32 0.10 10.78
N GLY A 87 -3.25 -0.70 11.32
CA GLY A 87 -2.90 -1.77 12.26
C GLY A 87 -2.61 -1.34 13.69
N THR A 88 -2.78 -0.06 14.05
CA THR A 88 -2.61 0.45 15.41
C THR A 88 -3.85 0.31 16.29
N GLY A 89 -4.91 -0.34 15.80
CA GLY A 89 -6.15 -0.56 16.55
C GLY A 89 -7.11 0.64 16.55
N LYS A 90 -7.15 1.44 15.47
CA LYS A 90 -8.10 2.54 15.28
C LYS A 90 -9.56 2.08 15.42
N THR A 91 -9.91 0.93 14.83
CA THR A 91 -11.26 0.36 14.91
C THR A 91 -11.71 0.14 16.35
N ALA A 92 -10.83 -0.40 17.18
CA ALA A 92 -11.12 -0.58 18.61
C ALA A 92 -11.20 0.76 19.35
N ALA A 93 -10.43 1.78 18.93
CA ALA A 93 -10.46 3.11 19.58
C ALA A 93 -11.81 3.79 19.47
N PHE A 94 -12.57 3.61 18.38
CA PHE A 94 -13.94 4.10 18.27
C PHE A 94 -15.00 3.04 18.54
N GLY A 95 -14.76 1.79 18.19
CA GLY A 95 -15.73 0.69 18.32
C GLY A 95 -16.05 0.34 19.77
N ILE A 96 -15.05 0.30 20.66
CA ILE A 96 -15.25 0.03 22.08
C ILE A 96 -16.15 1.08 22.74
N PRO A 97 -15.90 2.40 22.61
CA PRO A 97 -16.81 3.41 23.16
C PRO A 97 -18.23 3.37 22.57
N LEU A 98 -18.40 3.02 21.28
CA LEU A 98 -19.73 2.84 20.72
C LEU A 98 -20.49 1.70 21.40
N ILE A 99 -19.83 0.55 21.58
CA ILE A 99 -20.43 -0.59 22.30
C ILE A 99 -20.75 -0.21 23.76
N GLU A 100 -19.94 0.58 24.42
CA GLU A 100 -20.20 1.01 25.80
C GLU A 100 -21.43 1.93 25.89
N LYS A 101 -21.56 2.91 25.01
CA LYS A 101 -22.56 3.99 25.12
C LYS A 101 -23.92 3.66 24.49
N LEU A 102 -23.94 2.93 23.36
CA LEU A 102 -25.18 2.66 22.63
C LEU A 102 -26.04 1.60 23.32
N THR A 103 -27.35 1.70 23.15
CA THR A 103 -28.32 0.73 23.64
C THR A 103 -29.15 0.18 22.46
N PRO A 104 -29.61 -1.09 22.50
CA PRO A 104 -30.42 -1.65 21.41
C PRO A 104 -31.75 -0.90 21.27
N THR A 105 -31.93 -0.18 20.17
CA THR A 105 -33.17 0.55 19.82
C THR A 105 -33.77 0.02 18.52
N GLY A 106 -33.00 -0.71 17.73
CA GLY A 106 -33.36 -1.14 16.39
C GLY A 106 -33.41 0.00 15.36
N LYS A 107 -32.90 1.20 15.72
CA LYS A 107 -32.73 2.34 14.81
C LYS A 107 -31.26 2.72 14.72
N PRO A 108 -30.77 3.16 13.54
CA PRO A 108 -29.37 3.51 13.36
C PRO A 108 -28.93 4.66 14.27
N GLN A 109 -28.05 4.37 15.22
CA GLN A 109 -27.45 5.32 16.14
C GLN A 109 -26.01 5.67 15.76
N ALA A 110 -25.31 4.75 15.07
CA ALA A 110 -23.99 5.00 14.54
C ALA A 110 -23.89 4.58 13.07
N LEU A 111 -23.19 5.39 12.27
CA LEU A 111 -22.80 5.10 10.91
C LEU A 111 -21.29 5.18 10.81
N ILE A 112 -20.66 4.09 10.36
CA ILE A 112 -19.23 4.01 10.08
C ILE A 112 -19.06 3.89 8.58
N LEU A 113 -18.46 4.88 7.93
CA LEU A 113 -18.12 4.82 6.52
C LEU A 113 -16.69 4.32 6.33
N THR A 114 -16.53 3.43 5.36
CA THR A 114 -15.26 2.81 4.99
C THR A 114 -15.07 2.85 3.48
N PRO A 115 -13.82 2.92 2.97
CA PRO A 115 -13.57 3.03 1.52
C PRO A 115 -13.91 1.76 0.73
N THR A 116 -13.86 0.59 1.35
CA THR A 116 -14.01 -0.70 0.64
C THR A 116 -15.03 -1.62 1.31
N ARG A 117 -15.55 -2.58 0.53
CA ARG A 117 -16.53 -3.59 0.96
C ARG A 117 -15.94 -4.52 2.03
N GLU A 118 -14.70 -4.91 1.81
CA GLU A 118 -13.95 -5.79 2.68
C GLU A 118 -13.76 -5.15 4.06
N LEU A 119 -13.35 -3.87 4.08
CA LEU A 119 -13.19 -3.13 5.32
C LEU A 119 -14.53 -2.92 6.03
N ALA A 120 -15.62 -2.68 5.28
CA ALA A 120 -16.96 -2.56 5.87
C ALA A 120 -17.36 -3.83 6.62
N ASN A 121 -17.14 -4.99 6.01
CA ASN A 121 -17.43 -6.28 6.64
C ASN A 121 -16.53 -6.52 7.85
N GLN A 122 -15.23 -6.31 7.69
CA GLN A 122 -14.23 -6.47 8.76
C GLN A 122 -14.54 -5.58 9.97
N VAL A 123 -14.80 -4.29 9.75
CA VAL A 123 -15.14 -3.34 10.83
C VAL A 123 -16.45 -3.74 11.51
N ALA A 124 -17.45 -4.21 10.75
CA ALA A 124 -18.70 -4.68 11.33
C ALA A 124 -18.51 -5.92 12.23
N GLU A 125 -17.73 -6.89 11.78
CA GLU A 125 -17.37 -8.09 12.56
C GLU A 125 -16.52 -7.73 13.79
N GLU A 126 -15.55 -6.82 13.63
CA GLU A 126 -14.70 -6.40 14.73
C GLU A 126 -15.49 -5.66 15.80
N VAL A 127 -16.34 -4.69 15.43
CA VAL A 127 -17.20 -3.96 16.37
C VAL A 127 -18.19 -4.91 17.05
N ALA A 128 -18.79 -5.85 16.30
CA ALA A 128 -19.68 -6.85 16.86
C ALA A 128 -18.98 -7.72 17.94
N SER A 129 -17.72 -7.99 17.77
CA SER A 129 -16.95 -8.83 18.69
C SER A 129 -16.57 -8.15 20.01
N PHE A 130 -16.70 -6.82 20.12
CA PHE A 130 -16.46 -6.10 21.38
C PHE A 130 -17.64 -6.16 22.35
N GLN A 131 -18.84 -6.55 21.87
CA GLN A 131 -19.98 -6.76 22.75
C GLN A 131 -20.00 -8.20 23.31
N SER A 132 -20.35 -8.35 24.61
CA SER A 132 -20.59 -9.68 25.20
C SER A 132 -22.07 -10.08 25.06
N GLU A 133 -22.98 -9.33 25.72
CA GLU A 133 -24.41 -9.68 25.81
C GLU A 133 -25.33 -8.48 25.50
N LYS A 134 -24.78 -7.40 24.90
CA LYS A 134 -25.52 -6.15 24.76
C LYS A 134 -26.66 -6.22 23.72
N GLY A 135 -26.52 -7.11 22.73
CA GLY A 135 -27.53 -7.38 21.72
C GLY A 135 -27.70 -6.29 20.67
N LEU A 136 -26.69 -5.39 20.53
CA LEU A 136 -26.67 -4.41 19.44
C LEU A 136 -26.62 -5.10 18.08
N LYS A 137 -27.45 -4.68 17.16
CA LYS A 137 -27.49 -5.21 15.80
C LYS A 137 -26.61 -4.35 14.90
N ILE A 138 -25.58 -4.98 14.34
CA ILE A 138 -24.59 -4.34 13.47
C ILE A 138 -24.76 -4.91 12.07
N LEU A 139 -24.85 -4.03 11.07
CA LEU A 139 -25.05 -4.41 9.67
C LEU A 139 -23.97 -3.81 8.77
N ALA A 140 -23.32 -4.65 7.97
CA ALA A 140 -22.48 -4.20 6.88
C ALA A 140 -23.32 -3.91 5.62
N VAL A 141 -23.15 -2.71 5.04
CA VAL A 141 -23.92 -2.20 3.89
C VAL A 141 -22.98 -1.80 2.77
N TYR A 142 -22.82 -2.64 1.76
CA TYR A 142 -21.89 -2.41 0.66
C TYR A 142 -22.39 -2.96 -0.68
N GLY A 143 -21.79 -2.48 -1.77
CA GLY A 143 -22.17 -2.89 -3.13
C GLY A 143 -21.74 -4.33 -3.46
N GLY A 144 -22.44 -4.97 -4.39
CA GLY A 144 -22.17 -6.36 -4.81
C GLY A 144 -22.90 -7.43 -4.02
N GLN A 145 -23.42 -7.12 -2.84
CA GLN A 145 -24.35 -7.98 -2.10
C GLN A 145 -25.80 -7.70 -2.51
N SER A 146 -26.68 -8.68 -2.35
CA SER A 146 -28.11 -8.55 -2.66
C SER A 146 -28.78 -7.46 -1.83
N TYR A 147 -29.54 -6.57 -2.48
CA TYR A 147 -30.37 -5.57 -1.81
C TYR A 147 -31.41 -6.17 -0.87
N SER A 148 -32.01 -7.30 -1.26
CA SER A 148 -33.06 -7.94 -0.47
C SER A 148 -32.58 -8.35 0.91
N LEU A 149 -31.35 -8.84 1.03
CA LEU A 149 -30.74 -9.19 2.31
C LEU A 149 -30.54 -7.97 3.20
N GLN A 150 -29.97 -6.89 2.64
CA GLN A 150 -29.74 -5.66 3.38
C GLN A 150 -31.05 -4.98 3.80
N ILE A 151 -32.03 -4.91 2.90
CA ILE A 151 -33.36 -4.35 3.20
C ILE A 151 -34.08 -5.18 4.27
N SER A 152 -34.01 -6.51 4.21
CA SER A 152 -34.60 -7.36 5.23
C SER A 152 -33.97 -7.14 6.60
N ALA A 153 -32.65 -7.00 6.66
CA ALA A 153 -31.94 -6.70 7.90
C ALA A 153 -32.30 -5.30 8.47
N LEU A 154 -32.34 -4.27 7.62
CA LEU A 154 -32.73 -2.91 8.01
C LEU A 154 -34.15 -2.88 8.56
N LYS A 155 -35.11 -3.60 7.94
CA LYS A 155 -36.50 -3.70 8.44
C LYS A 155 -36.62 -4.40 9.80
N LYS A 156 -35.70 -5.34 10.10
CA LYS A 156 -35.65 -6.04 11.42
C LYS A 156 -35.05 -5.15 12.53
N GLY A 157 -34.59 -3.96 12.17
CA GLY A 157 -33.95 -3.01 13.05
C GLY A 157 -32.44 -3.24 13.15
N VAL A 158 -31.68 -2.16 13.08
CA VAL A 158 -30.21 -2.13 13.14
C VAL A 158 -29.79 -0.93 13.97
N ASP A 159 -28.80 -1.07 14.84
CA ASP A 159 -28.30 -0.04 15.73
C ASP A 159 -27.02 0.63 15.18
N ILE A 160 -26.14 -0.16 14.54
CA ILE A 160 -24.88 0.32 13.97
C ILE A 160 -24.82 -0.12 12.50
N ILE A 161 -24.56 0.81 11.62
CA ILE A 161 -24.33 0.56 10.20
C ILE A 161 -22.86 0.78 9.88
N VAL A 162 -22.24 -0.16 9.20
CA VAL A 162 -20.89 -0.02 8.62
C VAL A 162 -21.03 -0.11 7.11
N GLY A 163 -20.66 0.93 6.36
CA GLY A 163 -20.96 0.90 4.95
C GLY A 163 -19.96 1.60 4.04
N THR A 164 -20.05 1.27 2.74
CA THR A 164 -19.38 2.03 1.69
C THR A 164 -20.28 3.17 1.21
N PRO A 165 -19.74 4.38 0.90
CA PRO A 165 -20.55 5.56 0.60
C PRO A 165 -21.64 5.33 -0.43
N GLY A 166 -21.33 4.84 -1.63
CA GLY A 166 -22.29 4.67 -2.70
C GLY A 166 -23.49 3.78 -2.33
N ARG A 167 -23.30 2.65 -1.59
CA ARG A 167 -24.41 1.78 -1.19
C ARG A 167 -25.26 2.41 -0.07
N VAL A 168 -24.65 3.20 0.82
CA VAL A 168 -25.39 3.95 1.83
C VAL A 168 -26.28 4.99 1.16
N ILE A 169 -25.80 5.71 0.14
CA ILE A 169 -26.59 6.65 -0.68
C ILE A 169 -27.76 5.93 -1.34
N ASP A 170 -27.54 4.79 -1.98
CA ASP A 170 -28.59 3.98 -2.60
C ASP A 170 -29.73 3.66 -1.62
N HIS A 171 -29.40 3.30 -0.37
CA HIS A 171 -30.42 3.02 0.65
C HIS A 171 -31.14 4.28 1.15
N LEU A 172 -30.43 5.41 1.25
CA LEU A 172 -31.03 6.71 1.60
C LEU A 172 -32.00 7.19 0.51
N GLU A 173 -31.62 7.09 -0.77
CA GLU A 173 -32.48 7.45 -1.91
C GLU A 173 -33.73 6.57 -1.99
N ARG A 174 -33.56 5.27 -1.72
CA ARG A 174 -34.68 4.30 -1.66
C ARG A 174 -35.52 4.42 -0.41
N LYS A 175 -35.17 5.30 0.53
CA LYS A 175 -35.83 5.46 1.82
C LYS A 175 -35.90 4.17 2.65
N THR A 176 -34.95 3.26 2.44
CA THR A 176 -34.81 2.02 3.20
C THR A 176 -33.88 2.15 4.40
N LEU A 177 -33.18 3.28 4.48
CA LEU A 177 -32.34 3.71 5.58
C LEU A 177 -32.72 5.11 6.01
N ASP A 178 -32.88 5.33 7.32
CA ASP A 178 -33.10 6.62 7.95
C ASP A 178 -31.98 6.92 8.93
N LEU A 179 -31.34 8.09 8.81
CA LEU A 179 -30.27 8.56 9.65
C LEU A 179 -30.69 9.70 10.61
N SER A 180 -31.99 9.94 10.77
CA SER A 180 -32.53 11.01 11.62
C SER A 180 -32.22 10.82 13.11
N GLN A 181 -31.95 9.58 13.53
CA GLN A 181 -31.62 9.22 14.93
C GLN A 181 -30.12 9.03 15.14
N LEU A 182 -29.30 9.36 14.12
CA LEU A 182 -27.86 9.16 14.19
C LEU A 182 -27.22 10.03 15.27
N SER A 183 -26.47 9.43 16.18
CA SER A 183 -25.71 10.12 17.21
C SER A 183 -24.19 10.17 16.92
N ASN A 184 -23.70 9.22 16.12
CA ASN A 184 -22.29 9.12 15.78
C ASN A 184 -22.08 8.85 14.30
N PHE A 185 -21.25 9.67 13.65
CA PHE A 185 -20.83 9.54 12.25
C PHE A 185 -19.32 9.36 12.20
N ILE A 186 -18.87 8.21 11.78
CA ILE A 186 -17.46 7.83 11.80
C ILE A 186 -16.95 7.66 10.38
N LEU A 187 -15.80 8.27 10.07
CA LEU A 187 -15.05 8.05 8.85
C LEU A 187 -13.80 7.25 9.20
N ASP A 188 -13.70 6.01 8.75
CA ASP A 188 -12.49 5.19 8.91
C ASP A 188 -11.73 5.10 7.59
N GLU A 189 -10.41 5.20 7.63
CA GLU A 189 -9.52 5.38 6.47
C GLU A 189 -9.96 6.56 5.57
N ALA A 190 -10.17 7.73 6.18
CA ALA A 190 -10.69 8.92 5.48
C ALA A 190 -9.78 9.40 4.34
N ASP A 191 -8.45 9.24 4.48
CA ASP A 191 -7.47 9.51 3.41
C ASP A 191 -7.69 8.62 2.19
N GLU A 192 -8.05 7.37 2.38
CA GLU A 192 -8.36 6.45 1.30
C GLU A 192 -9.70 6.79 0.62
N MET A 193 -10.71 7.18 1.38
CA MET A 193 -11.97 7.65 0.80
C MET A 193 -11.76 8.90 -0.07
N LEU A 194 -10.85 9.79 0.35
CA LEU A 194 -10.43 10.95 -0.45
C LEU A 194 -9.77 10.52 -1.76
N ASN A 195 -8.81 9.61 -1.69
CA ASN A 195 -8.08 9.11 -2.85
C ASN A 195 -9.00 8.40 -3.86
N MET A 196 -10.08 7.81 -3.38
CA MET A 196 -11.12 7.17 -4.22
C MET A 196 -12.17 8.15 -4.75
N GLY A 197 -12.13 9.43 -4.36
CA GLY A 197 -13.05 10.46 -4.83
C GLY A 197 -14.40 10.49 -4.11
N PHE A 198 -14.55 9.85 -2.96
CA PHE A 198 -15.82 9.74 -2.22
C PHE A 198 -16.20 10.99 -1.39
N ILE A 199 -15.50 12.12 -1.57
CA ILE A 199 -15.80 13.33 -0.79
C ILE A 199 -17.25 13.79 -0.99
N ASP A 200 -17.70 13.87 -2.25
CA ASP A 200 -19.05 14.33 -2.58
C ASP A 200 -20.12 13.35 -2.06
N ASP A 201 -19.80 12.07 -2.06
CA ASP A 201 -20.66 11.01 -1.50
C ASP A 201 -20.79 11.17 0.02
N ILE A 202 -19.67 11.37 0.72
CA ILE A 202 -19.64 11.63 2.18
C ILE A 202 -20.46 12.87 2.52
N GLU A 203 -20.29 13.95 1.77
CA GLU A 203 -21.08 15.19 1.94
C GLU A 203 -22.59 14.94 1.74
N THR A 204 -22.95 14.13 0.75
CA THR A 204 -24.35 13.79 0.46
C THR A 204 -24.99 13.00 1.60
N ILE A 205 -24.26 12.04 2.18
CA ILE A 205 -24.72 11.25 3.32
C ILE A 205 -24.83 12.15 4.55
N PHE A 206 -23.83 12.97 4.81
CA PHE A 206 -23.79 13.85 5.97
C PHE A 206 -24.98 14.82 6.01
N LYS A 207 -25.39 15.39 4.87
CA LYS A 207 -26.58 16.24 4.76
C LYS A 207 -27.89 15.54 5.13
N LYS A 208 -27.94 14.20 5.12
CA LYS A 208 -29.11 13.40 5.49
C LYS A 208 -29.03 12.88 6.93
N ALA A 209 -27.91 13.06 7.61
CA ALA A 209 -27.73 12.69 9.00
C ALA A 209 -28.36 13.73 9.95
N ASN A 210 -28.54 13.33 11.20
CA ASN A 210 -28.97 14.25 12.24
C ASN A 210 -27.95 15.40 12.39
N PRO A 211 -28.39 16.69 12.40
CA PRO A 211 -27.47 17.82 12.55
C PRO A 211 -26.62 17.82 13.83
N ASN A 212 -27.12 17.18 14.89
CA ASN A 212 -26.43 17.10 16.19
C ASN A 212 -25.54 15.82 16.30
N THR A 213 -25.21 15.20 15.19
CA THR A 213 -24.38 13.98 15.16
C THR A 213 -22.94 14.32 15.51
N ASN A 214 -22.35 13.54 16.43
CA ASN A 214 -20.93 13.59 16.73
C ASN A 214 -20.12 12.98 15.57
N VAL A 215 -19.09 13.68 15.11
CA VAL A 215 -18.28 13.25 13.95
C VAL A 215 -16.89 12.82 14.41
N LEU A 216 -16.54 11.60 14.06
CA LEU A 216 -15.22 11.02 14.31
C LEU A 216 -14.53 10.74 12.98
N LEU A 217 -13.28 11.16 12.84
CA LEU A 217 -12.48 10.93 11.63
C LEU A 217 -11.19 10.22 11.99
N PHE A 218 -11.00 9.04 11.41
CA PHE A 218 -9.78 8.25 11.57
C PHE A 218 -9.04 8.13 10.25
N SER A 219 -7.73 8.41 10.27
CA SER A 219 -6.89 8.41 9.08
C SER A 219 -5.44 8.10 9.44
N ALA A 220 -4.69 7.54 8.50
CA ALA A 220 -3.25 7.36 8.64
C ALA A 220 -2.50 8.65 8.28
N THR A 221 -2.97 9.35 7.26
CA THR A 221 -2.39 10.60 6.76
C THR A 221 -3.37 11.76 6.90
N MET A 222 -2.85 13.00 6.93
CA MET A 222 -3.68 14.22 7.06
C MET A 222 -3.41 15.18 5.91
N PRO A 223 -3.83 14.87 4.69
CA PRO A 223 -3.76 15.82 3.58
C PRO A 223 -4.68 17.03 3.83
N LYS A 224 -4.40 18.15 3.15
CA LYS A 224 -5.13 19.41 3.34
C LYS A 224 -6.64 19.27 3.06
N GLU A 225 -6.98 18.39 2.17
CA GLU A 225 -8.37 18.09 1.78
C GLU A 225 -9.15 17.46 2.92
N ILE A 226 -8.56 16.54 3.68
CA ILE A 226 -9.17 15.95 4.89
C ILE A 226 -9.38 17.02 5.95
N LEU A 227 -8.41 17.90 6.19
CA LEU A 227 -8.56 19.01 7.13
C LEU A 227 -9.66 19.98 6.70
N ARG A 228 -9.87 20.16 5.38
CA ARG A 228 -10.98 20.98 4.86
C ARG A 228 -12.34 20.34 5.16
N VAL A 229 -12.48 19.04 4.94
CA VAL A 229 -13.69 18.27 5.27
C VAL A 229 -13.96 18.34 6.77
N ALA A 230 -12.94 18.10 7.61
CA ALA A 230 -13.06 18.21 9.05
C ALA A 230 -13.54 19.60 9.48
N LYS A 231 -12.89 20.67 9.01
CA LYS A 231 -13.27 22.04 9.33
C LYS A 231 -14.70 22.39 8.90
N LYS A 232 -15.16 21.83 7.77
CA LYS A 232 -16.51 22.09 7.25
C LYS A 232 -17.61 21.40 8.04
N TYR A 233 -17.37 20.16 8.51
CA TYR A 233 -18.43 19.31 9.08
C TYR A 233 -18.28 19.03 10.57
N MET A 234 -17.10 19.22 11.16
CA MET A 234 -16.86 18.92 12.56
C MET A 234 -16.92 20.15 13.46
N GLY A 235 -16.84 21.38 12.91
CA GLY A 235 -16.71 22.58 13.73
C GLY A 235 -15.50 22.51 14.65
N ASP A 236 -15.73 22.59 15.96
CA ASP A 236 -14.66 22.35 16.94
C ASP A 236 -14.39 20.88 17.10
N TYR A 237 -13.12 20.51 16.96
CA TYR A 237 -12.66 19.12 17.09
C TYR A 237 -11.33 19.02 17.82
N GLN A 238 -11.09 17.90 18.45
CA GLN A 238 -9.80 17.57 19.06
C GLN A 238 -8.97 16.70 18.10
N LEU A 239 -7.76 17.14 17.76
CA LEU A 239 -6.82 16.35 16.98
C LEU A 239 -5.94 15.50 17.91
N ILE A 240 -6.06 14.20 17.79
CA ILE A 240 -5.23 13.22 18.50
C ILE A 240 -4.32 12.56 17.50
N SER A 241 -3.06 12.95 17.51
CA SER A 241 -2.03 12.37 16.65
C SER A 241 -1.10 11.48 17.46
N VAL A 242 -0.99 10.23 17.03
CA VAL A 242 0.04 9.31 17.49
C VAL A 242 1.10 9.30 16.41
N LYS A 243 2.11 10.17 16.59
CA LYS A 243 3.24 10.24 15.67
C LYS A 243 4.15 9.04 15.94
N ASN A 244 4.21 8.09 15.02
CA ASN A 244 5.43 7.35 14.84
C ASN A 244 6.39 8.28 14.09
N GLU A 245 7.61 8.47 14.57
CA GLU A 245 8.65 9.26 13.90
C GLU A 245 8.94 8.76 12.48
N GLN A 246 8.62 7.49 12.21
CA GLN A 246 8.67 6.86 10.89
C GLN A 246 7.25 6.50 10.42
N MET A 247 6.91 6.84 9.18
CA MET A 247 5.62 6.51 8.56
C MET A 247 5.44 5.01 8.30
N THR A 248 6.51 4.24 8.36
CA THR A 248 6.52 2.78 8.17
C THR A 248 6.97 2.08 9.45
N THR A 249 6.51 0.84 9.65
CA THR A 249 6.89 0.05 10.84
C THR A 249 8.38 -0.25 10.85
N THR A 250 9.04 0.00 11.99
CA THR A 250 10.48 -0.28 12.20
C THR A 250 10.86 -1.76 12.06
N GLN A 251 9.88 -2.66 12.06
CA GLN A 251 10.08 -4.11 11.95
C GLN A 251 10.09 -4.63 10.51
N THR A 252 9.82 -3.77 9.51
CA THR A 252 9.78 -4.17 8.10
C THR A 252 11.09 -3.83 7.42
N SER A 253 11.84 -4.83 6.99
CA SER A 253 12.99 -4.65 6.10
C SER A 253 12.50 -4.20 4.72
N GLN A 254 12.97 -3.06 4.25
CA GLN A 254 12.57 -2.51 2.96
C GLN A 254 13.73 -2.53 1.99
N ILE A 255 13.54 -3.23 0.87
CA ILE A 255 14.59 -3.49 -0.12
C ILE A 255 14.09 -3.08 -1.50
N TYR A 256 14.95 -2.51 -2.33
CA TYR A 256 14.63 -2.35 -3.74
C TYR A 256 15.64 -3.08 -4.64
N PHE A 257 15.14 -3.59 -5.76
CA PHE A 257 15.93 -4.20 -6.81
C PHE A 257 15.84 -3.38 -8.09
N GLU A 258 16.99 -3.08 -8.67
CA GLU A 258 17.06 -2.46 -9.99
C GLU A 258 16.81 -3.52 -11.07
N VAL A 259 15.75 -3.34 -11.84
CA VAL A 259 15.33 -4.30 -12.87
C VAL A 259 14.86 -3.58 -14.14
N ASN A 260 15.09 -4.19 -15.30
CA ASN A 260 14.41 -3.75 -16.52
C ASN A 260 12.95 -4.24 -16.54
N GLU A 261 12.09 -3.52 -17.24
CA GLU A 261 10.66 -3.88 -17.32
C GLU A 261 10.44 -5.32 -17.80
N LYS A 262 11.19 -5.75 -18.83
CA LYS A 262 11.13 -7.10 -19.38
C LYS A 262 11.56 -8.20 -18.41
N ASP A 263 12.44 -7.88 -17.45
CA ASP A 263 13.06 -8.83 -16.53
C ASP A 263 12.30 -8.96 -15.20
N LYS A 264 11.29 -8.08 -14.95
CA LYS A 264 10.53 -8.06 -13.68
C LYS A 264 9.91 -9.40 -13.31
N LEU A 265 9.34 -10.11 -14.28
CA LEU A 265 8.71 -11.40 -14.02
C LEU A 265 9.73 -12.46 -13.58
N ASN A 266 10.86 -12.53 -14.26
CA ASN A 266 11.92 -13.49 -13.92
C ASN A 266 12.57 -13.15 -12.57
N ALA A 267 12.73 -11.85 -12.27
CA ALA A 267 13.16 -11.40 -10.95
C ALA A 267 12.16 -11.80 -9.85
N LEU A 268 10.84 -11.66 -10.12
CA LEU A 268 9.78 -12.08 -9.20
C LEU A 268 9.85 -13.59 -8.92
N CYS A 269 9.95 -14.41 -9.95
CA CYS A 269 10.07 -15.87 -9.79
C CYS A 269 11.29 -16.23 -8.93
N ARG A 270 12.44 -15.60 -9.18
CA ARG A 270 13.66 -15.84 -8.39
C ARG A 270 13.49 -15.49 -6.91
N ILE A 271 12.74 -14.43 -6.59
CA ILE A 271 12.45 -14.05 -5.21
C ILE A 271 11.52 -15.06 -4.55
N ILE A 272 10.46 -15.49 -5.25
CA ILE A 272 9.55 -16.51 -4.73
C ILE A 272 10.30 -17.83 -4.48
N ASP A 273 11.19 -18.21 -5.39
CA ASP A 273 11.91 -19.47 -5.35
C ASP A 273 12.98 -19.53 -4.25
N VAL A 274 13.57 -18.39 -3.90
CA VAL A 274 14.60 -18.33 -2.86
C VAL A 274 14.02 -18.32 -1.45
N GLU A 275 12.71 -18.05 -1.31
CA GLU A 275 12.01 -17.97 -0.01
C GLU A 275 11.07 -19.18 0.18
N PRO A 276 11.46 -20.21 0.93
CA PRO A 276 10.68 -21.44 1.09
C PRO A 276 9.28 -21.20 1.64
N ASP A 277 9.17 -20.27 2.61
CA ASP A 277 7.92 -19.90 3.26
C ASP A 277 7.28 -18.67 2.63
N PHE A 278 7.48 -18.46 1.32
CA PHE A 278 6.89 -17.32 0.65
C PHE A 278 5.37 -17.33 0.77
N TYR A 279 4.85 -16.30 1.41
CA TYR A 279 3.43 -15.99 1.50
C TYR A 279 3.26 -14.48 1.35
N GLY A 280 2.81 -14.02 0.18
CA GLY A 280 2.96 -12.61 -0.15
C GLY A 280 1.91 -12.02 -1.07
N ILE A 281 1.84 -10.67 -1.01
CA ILE A 281 1.04 -9.85 -1.92
C ILE A 281 1.96 -9.13 -2.91
N ILE A 282 1.61 -9.20 -4.18
CA ILE A 282 2.30 -8.55 -5.29
C ILE A 282 1.42 -7.42 -5.82
N PHE A 283 1.87 -6.19 -5.68
CA PHE A 283 1.15 -5.01 -6.12
C PHE A 283 1.50 -4.63 -7.55
N CYS A 284 0.51 -4.67 -8.44
CA CYS A 284 0.59 -4.23 -9.82
C CYS A 284 -0.10 -2.88 -10.03
N LYS A 285 0.29 -2.18 -11.10
CA LYS A 285 -0.24 -0.85 -11.41
C LYS A 285 -1.65 -0.89 -12.01
N THR A 286 -1.92 -1.85 -12.90
CA THR A 286 -3.19 -1.98 -13.62
C THR A 286 -3.76 -3.39 -13.50
N LYS A 287 -5.06 -3.53 -13.78
CA LYS A 287 -5.73 -4.84 -13.83
C LYS A 287 -5.12 -5.76 -14.90
N LEU A 288 -4.70 -5.20 -16.03
CA LEU A 288 -4.04 -5.97 -17.09
C LEU A 288 -2.69 -6.52 -16.64
N ASP A 289 -1.94 -5.76 -15.84
CA ASP A 289 -0.69 -6.25 -15.24
C ASP A 289 -0.97 -7.40 -14.28
N VAL A 290 -2.05 -7.30 -13.47
CA VAL A 290 -2.46 -8.39 -12.56
C VAL A 290 -2.73 -9.66 -13.35
N ASP A 291 -3.59 -9.60 -14.37
CA ASP A 291 -3.95 -10.74 -15.20
C ASP A 291 -2.72 -11.35 -15.90
N TYR A 292 -1.82 -10.49 -16.41
CA TYR A 292 -0.58 -10.93 -17.04
C TYR A 292 0.32 -11.67 -16.05
N VAL A 293 0.59 -11.08 -14.88
CA VAL A 293 1.49 -11.67 -13.87
C VAL A 293 0.91 -12.98 -13.34
N VAL A 294 -0.39 -13.02 -13.02
CA VAL A 294 -1.05 -14.25 -12.54
C VAL A 294 -0.94 -15.37 -13.56
N ARG A 295 -1.32 -15.11 -14.82
CA ARG A 295 -1.24 -16.10 -15.88
C ARG A 295 0.17 -16.66 -16.03
N ARG A 296 1.19 -15.78 -16.06
CA ARG A 296 2.59 -16.17 -16.20
C ARG A 296 3.12 -16.94 -14.99
N LEU A 297 2.67 -16.61 -13.78
CA LEU A 297 3.01 -17.37 -12.58
C LEU A 297 2.39 -18.76 -12.60
N ILE A 298 1.12 -18.89 -13.00
CA ILE A 298 0.44 -20.19 -13.12
C ILE A 298 1.11 -21.06 -14.20
N GLU A 299 1.47 -20.48 -15.36
CA GLU A 299 2.22 -21.18 -16.42
C GLU A 299 3.57 -21.73 -15.92
N LYS A 300 4.19 -21.09 -14.92
CA LYS A 300 5.42 -21.53 -14.25
C LYS A 300 5.19 -22.41 -13.01
N GLY A 301 3.96 -22.86 -12.76
CA GLY A 301 3.62 -23.77 -11.66
C GLY A 301 3.35 -23.12 -10.30
N TYR A 302 3.34 -21.78 -10.19
CA TYR A 302 3.03 -21.12 -8.92
C TYR A 302 1.52 -21.06 -8.65
N GLN A 303 1.14 -21.25 -7.38
CA GLN A 303 -0.23 -21.07 -6.91
C GLN A 303 -0.52 -19.58 -6.71
N ALA A 304 -0.93 -18.91 -7.76
CA ALA A 304 -1.19 -17.47 -7.77
C ALA A 304 -2.64 -17.16 -8.11
N GLN A 305 -3.21 -16.13 -7.45
CA GLN A 305 -4.56 -15.61 -7.77
C GLN A 305 -4.51 -14.09 -7.93
N GLY A 306 -5.41 -13.58 -8.79
CA GLY A 306 -5.51 -12.16 -9.11
C GLY A 306 -6.68 -11.46 -8.46
N LEU A 307 -6.47 -10.23 -7.99
CA LEU A 307 -7.49 -9.42 -7.35
C LEU A 307 -7.50 -8.00 -7.92
N HIS A 308 -8.54 -7.64 -8.67
CA HIS A 308 -8.72 -6.31 -9.27
C HIS A 308 -10.21 -5.96 -9.39
N GLY A 309 -10.50 -4.74 -9.86
CA GLY A 309 -11.87 -4.19 -9.88
C GLY A 309 -12.92 -4.98 -10.67
N ASP A 310 -12.50 -5.75 -11.68
CA ASP A 310 -13.42 -6.52 -12.53
C ASP A 310 -13.76 -7.90 -11.94
N VAL A 311 -13.11 -8.34 -10.85
CA VAL A 311 -13.42 -9.61 -10.18
C VAL A 311 -14.75 -9.50 -9.48
N LEU A 312 -15.68 -10.45 -9.77
CA LEU A 312 -17.00 -10.50 -9.16
C LEU A 312 -16.91 -10.69 -7.65
N GLN A 313 -17.83 -10.09 -6.89
CA GLN A 313 -17.78 -10.08 -5.41
C GLN A 313 -17.67 -11.49 -4.81
N LYS A 314 -18.48 -12.44 -5.28
CA LYS A 314 -18.43 -13.83 -4.79
C LYS A 314 -17.06 -14.48 -5.05
N GLN A 315 -16.51 -14.27 -6.23
CA GLN A 315 -15.18 -14.80 -6.58
C GLN A 315 -14.09 -14.13 -5.73
N ARG A 316 -14.22 -12.83 -5.48
CA ARG A 316 -13.31 -12.06 -4.64
C ARG A 316 -13.27 -12.61 -3.20
N GLU A 317 -14.44 -12.91 -2.63
CA GLU A 317 -14.54 -13.52 -1.29
C GLU A 317 -13.88 -14.91 -1.26
N THR A 318 -14.07 -15.71 -2.30
CA THR A 318 -13.41 -17.03 -2.45
C THR A 318 -11.89 -16.90 -2.50
N ILE A 319 -11.36 -15.97 -3.33
CA ILE A 319 -9.93 -15.71 -3.45
C ILE A 319 -9.33 -15.31 -2.11
N LEU A 320 -9.99 -14.39 -1.41
CA LEU A 320 -9.52 -13.92 -0.10
C LEU A 320 -9.57 -15.01 0.96
N SER A 321 -10.58 -15.88 0.97
CA SER A 321 -10.64 -17.04 1.86
C SER A 321 -9.49 -18.00 1.57
N GLN A 322 -9.26 -18.39 0.32
CA GLN A 322 -8.18 -19.30 -0.07
C GLN A 322 -6.78 -18.73 0.26
N PHE A 323 -6.63 -17.40 0.17
CA PHE A 323 -5.40 -16.75 0.59
C PHE A 323 -5.26 -16.73 2.11
N LYS A 324 -6.31 -16.43 2.87
CA LYS A 324 -6.29 -16.50 4.35
C LYS A 324 -5.96 -17.89 4.86
N ASP A 325 -6.53 -18.92 4.24
CA ASP A 325 -6.32 -20.33 4.59
C ASP A 325 -4.97 -20.86 4.07
N LYS A 326 -4.13 -20.00 3.46
CA LYS A 326 -2.82 -20.31 2.87
C LYS A 326 -2.85 -21.40 1.79
N THR A 327 -4.03 -21.73 1.25
CA THR A 327 -4.18 -22.60 0.07
C THR A 327 -3.56 -21.95 -1.16
N THR A 328 -3.66 -20.63 -1.28
CA THR A 328 -2.95 -19.81 -2.27
C THR A 328 -1.85 -19.03 -1.54
N LYS A 329 -0.60 -19.14 -2.01
CA LYS A 329 0.53 -18.46 -1.40
C LYS A 329 0.85 -17.09 -2.02
N VAL A 330 0.40 -16.85 -3.24
CA VAL A 330 0.71 -15.63 -4.00
C VAL A 330 -0.58 -14.93 -4.40
N LEU A 331 -0.80 -13.73 -3.85
CA LEU A 331 -1.90 -12.85 -4.26
C LEU A 331 -1.35 -11.69 -5.09
N VAL A 332 -1.82 -11.53 -6.33
CA VAL A 332 -1.45 -10.41 -7.19
C VAL A 332 -2.60 -9.42 -7.23
N ALA A 333 -2.39 -8.16 -6.88
CA ALA A 333 -3.49 -7.22 -6.74
C ALA A 333 -3.17 -5.80 -7.21
N THR A 334 -4.22 -5.04 -7.54
CA THR A 334 -4.13 -3.57 -7.65
C THR A 334 -4.31 -2.92 -6.27
N ASP A 335 -3.84 -1.68 -6.09
CA ASP A 335 -4.00 -0.94 -4.83
C ASP A 335 -5.45 -0.92 -4.36
N VAL A 336 -6.37 -0.53 -5.23
CA VAL A 336 -7.81 -0.43 -4.91
C VAL A 336 -8.38 -1.77 -4.44
N ALA A 337 -7.97 -2.85 -5.07
CA ALA A 337 -8.48 -4.18 -4.74
C ALA A 337 -7.87 -4.78 -3.47
N ALA A 338 -6.65 -4.42 -3.14
CA ALA A 338 -5.97 -4.90 -1.93
C ALA A 338 -6.27 -4.05 -0.68
N ARG A 339 -6.97 -2.93 -0.83
CA ARG A 339 -7.39 -2.10 0.31
C ARG A 339 -8.42 -2.83 1.18
N GLY A 340 -8.32 -2.61 2.48
CA GLY A 340 -9.23 -3.24 3.44
C GLY A 340 -9.06 -4.75 3.61
N ILE A 341 -8.04 -5.37 3.00
CA ILE A 341 -7.74 -6.78 3.22
C ILE A 341 -7.03 -6.91 4.58
N ASP A 342 -7.66 -7.60 5.51
CA ASP A 342 -7.05 -7.99 6.78
C ASP A 342 -6.49 -9.40 6.66
N ILE A 343 -5.22 -9.48 6.32
CA ILE A 343 -4.49 -10.73 6.27
C ILE A 343 -3.27 -10.57 7.16
N ASN A 344 -3.21 -11.42 8.16
CA ASN A 344 -2.08 -11.53 9.08
C ASN A 344 -1.07 -12.55 8.52
N ASP A 345 0.17 -12.47 8.98
CA ASP A 345 1.23 -13.43 8.63
C ASP A 345 1.75 -13.40 7.17
N ILE A 346 1.50 -12.32 6.43
CA ILE A 346 2.15 -12.13 5.11
C ILE A 346 3.65 -11.96 5.33
N THR A 347 4.47 -12.79 4.69
CA THR A 347 5.94 -12.71 4.79
C THR A 347 6.53 -11.66 3.86
N HIS A 348 5.90 -11.43 2.72
CA HIS A 348 6.42 -10.55 1.67
C HIS A 348 5.36 -9.61 1.11
N VAL A 349 5.74 -8.36 0.94
CA VAL A 349 5.01 -7.40 0.09
C VAL A 349 5.91 -7.02 -1.07
N ILE A 350 5.47 -7.26 -2.30
CA ILE A 350 6.24 -6.95 -3.50
C ILE A 350 5.55 -5.84 -4.29
N ASN A 351 6.20 -4.70 -4.42
CA ASN A 351 5.82 -3.67 -5.37
C ASN A 351 6.37 -4.02 -6.75
N TYR A 352 5.62 -4.76 -7.57
CA TYR A 352 5.95 -5.05 -8.97
C TYR A 352 6.06 -3.76 -9.81
N ALA A 353 5.29 -2.75 -9.41
CA ALA A 353 5.42 -1.37 -9.84
C ALA A 353 5.31 -0.44 -8.62
N LEU A 354 6.14 0.61 -8.56
CA LEU A 354 6.05 1.60 -7.51
C LEU A 354 4.69 2.32 -7.54
N PRO A 355 4.04 2.53 -6.39
CA PRO A 355 2.75 3.20 -6.29
C PRO A 355 2.84 4.65 -6.78
N GLN A 356 1.73 5.25 -7.19
CA GLN A 356 1.73 6.61 -7.74
C GLN A 356 1.93 7.68 -6.67
N ASP A 357 1.47 7.43 -5.47
CA ASP A 357 1.51 8.32 -4.31
C ASP A 357 2.17 7.63 -3.11
N ILE A 358 2.50 8.42 -2.11
CA ILE A 358 3.24 7.98 -0.92
C ILE A 358 2.32 7.23 0.03
N GLU A 359 1.08 7.69 0.14
CA GLU A 359 0.05 7.08 0.98
C GLU A 359 -0.15 5.61 0.57
N SER A 360 -0.29 5.35 -0.73
CA SER A 360 -0.39 3.98 -1.25
C SER A 360 0.83 3.13 -0.89
N TYR A 361 2.06 3.71 -0.89
CA TYR A 361 3.23 2.97 -0.45
C TYR A 361 3.16 2.57 1.02
N VAL A 362 2.81 3.52 1.88
CA VAL A 362 2.67 3.27 3.32
C VAL A 362 1.60 2.20 3.58
N HIS A 363 0.47 2.26 2.87
CA HIS A 363 -0.62 1.30 2.99
C HIS A 363 -0.25 -0.10 2.46
N ARG A 364 0.56 -0.22 1.39
CA ARG A 364 1.08 -1.50 0.91
C ARG A 364 2.03 -2.12 1.93
N VAL A 365 3.03 -1.36 2.39
CA VAL A 365 4.00 -1.83 3.38
C VAL A 365 3.34 -2.13 4.72
N GLY A 366 2.33 -1.36 5.11
CA GLY A 366 1.53 -1.57 6.32
C GLY A 366 0.64 -2.83 6.33
N ARG A 367 0.63 -3.63 5.23
CA ARG A 367 0.06 -5.00 5.25
C ARG A 367 0.95 -5.99 5.98
N THR A 368 2.18 -5.62 6.28
CA THR A 368 3.18 -6.39 7.01
C THR A 368 3.45 -5.76 8.38
N GLY A 369 4.18 -6.46 9.27
CA GLY A 369 4.66 -5.89 10.54
C GLY A 369 3.69 -5.96 11.71
N ARG A 370 2.69 -6.82 11.66
CA ARG A 370 1.83 -7.16 12.80
C ARG A 370 2.37 -8.40 13.51
N ALA A 371 2.34 -8.44 14.85
CA ALA A 371 2.69 -9.61 15.68
C ALA A 371 4.17 -10.02 15.80
N GLY A 372 5.13 -9.09 15.69
CA GLY A 372 6.52 -9.33 16.16
C GLY A 372 7.42 -10.19 15.27
N LYS A 373 6.99 -10.54 14.04
CA LYS A 373 7.82 -11.24 13.03
C LYS A 373 8.52 -10.25 12.11
N THR A 374 9.67 -10.62 11.58
CA THR A 374 10.39 -9.84 10.55
C THR A 374 9.74 -10.02 9.18
N TRP A 375 9.48 -8.92 8.49
CA TRP A 375 8.78 -8.86 7.23
C TRP A 375 9.62 -8.15 6.18
N ILE A 376 9.42 -8.52 4.92
CA ILE A 376 10.21 -7.96 3.82
C ILE A 376 9.28 -7.25 2.84
N ALA A 377 9.53 -5.96 2.61
CA ALA A 377 8.90 -5.20 1.55
C ALA A 377 9.91 -4.98 0.41
N ILE A 378 9.61 -5.53 -0.76
CA ILE A 378 10.47 -5.50 -1.94
C ILE A 378 9.85 -4.56 -2.97
N SER A 379 10.67 -3.69 -3.57
CA SER A 379 10.25 -2.83 -4.67
C SER A 379 11.08 -3.06 -5.92
N PHE A 380 10.46 -3.40 -7.03
CA PHE A 380 11.12 -3.39 -8.32
C PHE A 380 11.19 -1.97 -8.85
N VAL A 381 12.38 -1.55 -9.23
CA VAL A 381 12.67 -0.19 -9.65
C VAL A 381 13.34 -0.21 -11.01
N THR A 382 12.64 0.28 -12.00
CA THR A 382 13.23 0.52 -13.32
C THR A 382 14.05 1.82 -13.31
N PRO A 383 14.96 2.02 -14.27
CA PRO A 383 15.69 3.29 -14.41
C PRO A 383 14.78 4.52 -14.45
N GLN A 384 13.56 4.37 -15.00
CA GLN A 384 12.56 5.45 -15.06
C GLN A 384 11.88 5.72 -13.71
N GLU A 385 11.77 4.69 -12.85
CA GLU A 385 11.11 4.77 -11.54
C GLU A 385 12.06 5.15 -10.40
N TYR A 386 13.37 5.12 -10.62
CA TYR A 386 14.38 5.39 -9.58
C TYR A 386 14.18 6.75 -8.89
N LYS A 387 13.77 7.76 -9.63
CA LYS A 387 13.44 9.09 -9.13
C LYS A 387 12.29 9.07 -8.14
N LYS A 388 11.29 8.25 -8.42
CA LYS A 388 10.12 8.07 -7.57
C LYS A 388 10.52 7.41 -6.25
N LEU A 389 11.39 6.40 -6.31
CA LEU A 389 11.96 5.75 -5.13
C LEU A 389 12.66 6.77 -4.22
N THR A 390 13.54 7.61 -4.80
CA THR A 390 14.31 8.60 -4.02
C THR A 390 13.40 9.64 -3.35
N SER A 391 12.35 10.08 -4.06
CA SER A 391 11.35 11.00 -3.49
C SER A 391 10.58 10.33 -2.35
N LEU A 392 10.26 9.05 -2.50
CA LEU A 392 9.56 8.23 -1.51
C LEU A 392 10.41 8.06 -0.25
N GLN A 393 11.68 7.65 -0.37
CA GLN A 393 12.62 7.51 0.75
C GLN A 393 12.71 8.80 1.58
N ARG A 394 12.82 9.95 0.90
CA ARG A 394 12.96 11.23 1.57
C ARG A 394 11.71 11.66 2.34
N ILE A 395 10.53 11.43 1.77
CA ILE A 395 9.27 11.89 2.38
C ILE A 395 8.84 10.95 3.52
N THR A 396 9.01 9.64 3.32
CA THR A 396 8.69 8.64 4.36
C THR A 396 9.74 8.58 5.46
N LYS A 397 10.92 9.19 5.25
CA LYS A 397 12.11 9.08 6.11
C LYS A 397 12.51 7.63 6.36
N THR A 398 12.29 6.76 5.38
CA THR A 398 12.55 5.33 5.49
C THR A 398 13.81 5.00 4.70
N ASP A 399 14.69 4.21 5.29
CA ASP A 399 15.85 3.64 4.61
C ASP A 399 15.41 2.41 3.82
N ILE A 400 15.30 2.56 2.49
CA ILE A 400 15.02 1.44 1.57
C ILE A 400 16.36 1.02 0.97
N GLN A 401 16.86 -0.12 1.37
CA GLN A 401 18.19 -0.58 1.00
C GLN A 401 18.21 -1.17 -0.41
N LYS A 402 19.33 -1.00 -1.12
CA LYS A 402 19.54 -1.65 -2.41
C LYS A 402 19.88 -3.13 -2.18
N GLY A 403 19.05 -4.02 -2.72
CA GLY A 403 19.32 -5.45 -2.75
C GLY A 403 19.93 -5.91 -4.06
N LYS A 404 20.42 -7.14 -4.07
CA LYS A 404 20.86 -7.87 -5.26
C LYS A 404 19.90 -9.03 -5.51
N ILE A 405 19.37 -9.14 -6.73
CA ILE A 405 18.50 -10.25 -7.10
C ILE A 405 19.31 -11.54 -7.04
N PRO A 406 18.79 -12.62 -6.41
CA PRO A 406 19.49 -13.89 -6.32
C PRO A 406 19.86 -14.45 -7.70
N SER A 407 21.07 -14.95 -7.82
CA SER A 407 21.53 -15.66 -9.02
C SER A 407 20.89 -17.05 -9.11
N ALA A 408 20.80 -17.61 -10.30
CA ALA A 408 20.30 -18.98 -10.50
C ALA A 408 21.04 -20.00 -9.62
N LYS A 409 22.36 -19.84 -9.46
CA LYS A 409 23.18 -20.72 -8.62
C LYS A 409 22.83 -20.63 -7.14
N GLU A 410 22.59 -19.42 -6.63
CA GLU A 410 22.19 -19.19 -5.23
C GLU A 410 20.80 -19.81 -4.95
N ILE A 411 19.87 -19.68 -5.90
CA ILE A 411 18.53 -20.28 -5.77
C ILE A 411 18.61 -21.79 -5.73
N VAL A 412 19.33 -22.39 -6.67
CA VAL A 412 19.51 -23.85 -6.73
C VAL A 412 20.20 -24.38 -5.49
N ALA A 413 21.22 -23.67 -4.97
CA ALA A 413 21.88 -24.05 -3.71
C ALA A 413 20.87 -24.05 -2.55
N LYS A 414 20.11 -22.98 -2.37
CA LYS A 414 19.10 -22.86 -1.28
C LYS A 414 17.98 -23.91 -1.42
N ARG A 415 17.55 -24.24 -2.64
CA ARG A 415 16.58 -25.33 -2.88
C ARG A 415 17.13 -26.71 -2.54
N LYS A 416 18.42 -26.97 -2.80
CA LYS A 416 19.07 -28.21 -2.37
C LYS A 416 19.12 -28.32 -0.85
N ASP A 417 19.47 -27.24 -0.15
CA ASP A 417 19.51 -27.20 1.32
C ASP A 417 18.09 -27.43 1.89
N GLN A 418 17.07 -26.81 1.31
CA GLN A 418 15.68 -27.04 1.71
C GLN A 418 15.24 -28.48 1.51
N LEU A 419 15.56 -29.07 0.35
CA LEU A 419 15.25 -30.46 0.05
C LEU A 419 15.90 -31.43 1.06
N LEU A 420 17.14 -31.18 1.46
CA LEU A 420 17.80 -31.96 2.50
C LEU A 420 17.06 -31.83 3.83
N THR A 421 16.65 -30.62 4.20
CA THR A 421 15.86 -30.38 5.42
C THR A 421 14.51 -31.12 5.39
N ASP A 422 13.82 -31.10 4.25
CA ASP A 422 12.56 -31.80 4.05
C ASP A 422 12.73 -33.33 4.14
N ILE A 423 13.81 -33.86 3.56
CA ILE A 423 14.18 -35.28 3.67
C ILE A 423 14.43 -35.66 5.12
N ASP A 424 15.22 -34.86 5.85
CA ASP A 424 15.49 -35.08 7.27
C ASP A 424 14.20 -35.10 8.11
N ALA A 425 13.28 -34.19 7.83
CA ALA A 425 11.98 -34.13 8.51
C ALA A 425 11.13 -35.39 8.25
N VAL A 426 11.13 -35.92 7.02
CA VAL A 426 10.44 -37.16 6.67
C VAL A 426 11.09 -38.35 7.36
N LEU A 427 12.43 -38.43 7.39
CA LEU A 427 13.18 -39.50 8.03
C LEU A 427 12.95 -39.51 9.56
N MET A 428 12.99 -38.34 10.20
CA MET A 428 12.70 -38.22 11.64
C MET A 428 11.24 -38.56 11.99
N GLY A 429 10.31 -38.29 11.07
CA GLY A 429 8.89 -38.61 11.23
C GLY A 429 8.52 -40.08 11.05
N ASN A 430 9.46 -40.93 10.64
CA ASN A 430 9.28 -42.38 10.35
C ASN A 430 8.11 -42.72 9.40
N LYS A 431 7.64 -41.78 8.59
CA LYS A 431 6.51 -41.99 7.67
C LYS A 431 6.88 -42.64 6.34
N TYR A 432 8.17 -42.85 6.07
CA TYR A 432 8.66 -43.44 4.83
C TYR A 432 8.49 -44.98 4.80
N HIS A 433 8.33 -45.67 5.92
CA HIS A 433 8.13 -47.11 6.01
C HIS A 433 6.90 -47.64 5.28
N GLU A 434 5.92 -46.78 4.99
CA GLU A 434 4.74 -47.12 4.19
C GLU A 434 5.14 -47.59 2.76
N HIS A 435 6.32 -47.21 2.30
CA HIS A 435 6.83 -47.51 0.93
C HIS A 435 7.92 -48.58 0.91
N ASP A 436 8.29 -49.19 2.04
CA ASP A 436 9.41 -50.11 2.15
C ASP A 436 9.32 -51.29 1.17
N ALA A 437 8.14 -51.89 0.99
CA ALA A 437 7.95 -52.99 0.05
C ALA A 437 8.31 -52.62 -1.40
N PHE A 438 7.87 -51.41 -1.83
CA PHE A 438 8.15 -50.90 -3.16
C PHE A 438 9.62 -50.50 -3.33
N VAL A 439 10.22 -49.94 -2.30
CA VAL A 439 11.65 -49.62 -2.29
C VAL A 439 12.47 -50.90 -2.44
N GLN A 440 12.15 -51.96 -1.70
CA GLN A 440 12.84 -53.27 -1.83
C GLN A 440 12.68 -53.89 -3.21
N GLU A 441 11.54 -53.71 -3.86
CA GLU A 441 11.34 -54.15 -5.25
C GLU A 441 12.24 -53.39 -6.22
N MET A 442 12.33 -52.08 -6.12
CA MET A 442 13.20 -51.24 -6.95
C MET A 442 14.68 -51.58 -6.76
N LEU A 443 15.10 -51.82 -5.52
CA LEU A 443 16.49 -52.16 -5.18
C LEU A 443 16.96 -53.52 -5.74
N LYS A 444 16.04 -54.41 -6.16
CA LYS A 444 16.41 -55.63 -6.89
C LYS A 444 16.95 -55.37 -8.29
N THR A 445 16.54 -54.25 -8.90
CA THR A 445 16.82 -53.95 -10.32
C THR A 445 17.79 -52.76 -10.47
N TYR A 446 17.71 -51.76 -9.60
CA TYR A 446 18.46 -50.51 -9.70
C TYR A 446 19.27 -50.23 -8.45
N SER A 447 20.38 -49.49 -8.58
CA SER A 447 21.13 -49.02 -7.41
C SER A 447 20.41 -47.86 -6.70
N PRO A 448 20.64 -47.67 -5.40
CA PRO A 448 20.07 -46.54 -4.67
C PRO A 448 20.34 -45.18 -5.33
N GLU A 449 21.55 -44.98 -5.87
CA GLU A 449 21.97 -43.76 -6.54
C GLU A 449 21.16 -43.50 -7.81
N GLN A 450 20.89 -44.57 -8.59
CA GLN A 450 20.09 -44.49 -9.81
C GLN A 450 18.63 -44.13 -9.49
N ILE A 451 18.06 -44.75 -8.44
CA ILE A 451 16.69 -44.43 -7.98
C ILE A 451 16.59 -42.99 -7.51
N ILE A 452 17.52 -42.55 -6.66
CA ILE A 452 17.53 -41.16 -6.15
C ILE A 452 17.71 -40.18 -7.32
N ALA A 453 18.66 -40.40 -8.22
CA ALA A 453 18.89 -39.54 -9.37
C ALA A 453 17.66 -39.44 -10.28
N ALA A 454 16.98 -40.57 -10.53
CA ALA A 454 15.75 -40.62 -11.31
C ALA A 454 14.60 -39.87 -10.62
N LEU A 455 14.41 -40.06 -9.32
CA LEU A 455 13.39 -39.33 -8.54
C LEU A 455 13.65 -37.83 -8.49
N LEU A 456 14.91 -37.42 -8.31
CA LEU A 456 15.29 -36.00 -8.37
C LEU A 456 14.99 -35.40 -9.75
N ARG A 457 15.30 -36.15 -10.83
CA ARG A 457 15.00 -35.70 -12.18
C ARG A 457 13.50 -35.59 -12.44
N LEU A 458 12.71 -36.57 -12.03
CA LEU A 458 11.25 -36.57 -12.25
C LEU A 458 10.51 -35.44 -11.50
N ASN A 459 10.98 -35.12 -10.30
CA ASN A 459 10.26 -34.16 -9.43
C ASN A 459 10.89 -32.77 -9.39
N TYR A 460 12.19 -32.63 -9.68
CA TYR A 460 12.96 -31.40 -9.43
C TYR A 460 13.83 -30.96 -10.62
N GLU A 461 13.67 -31.53 -11.82
CA GLU A 461 14.54 -31.23 -12.98
C GLU A 461 14.59 -29.71 -13.25
N GLU A 462 13.45 -29.05 -13.34
CA GLU A 462 13.41 -27.60 -13.60
C GLU A 462 13.93 -26.79 -12.42
N SER A 463 13.59 -27.19 -11.19
CA SER A 463 13.88 -26.41 -9.99
C SER A 463 15.33 -26.51 -9.50
N LEU A 464 16.02 -27.60 -9.81
CA LEU A 464 17.43 -27.81 -9.48
C LEU A 464 18.39 -27.53 -10.65
N ASN A 465 17.87 -27.17 -11.83
CA ASN A 465 18.71 -26.82 -12.99
C ASN A 465 18.90 -25.29 -13.05
N PRO A 466 20.14 -24.76 -12.92
CA PRO A 466 20.41 -23.34 -13.07
C PRO A 466 20.04 -22.78 -14.46
N GLU A 467 20.05 -23.61 -15.51
CA GLU A 467 19.73 -23.19 -16.89
C GLU A 467 18.23 -22.92 -17.10
N SER A 468 17.36 -23.38 -16.19
CA SER A 468 15.92 -23.05 -16.22
C SER A 468 15.64 -21.59 -15.89
N TYR A 469 16.61 -20.88 -15.31
CA TYR A 469 16.48 -19.46 -14.97
C TYR A 469 17.11 -18.59 -16.05
N GLU A 470 16.27 -17.85 -16.79
CA GLU A 470 16.73 -16.89 -17.79
C GLU A 470 17.66 -15.84 -17.17
N ASP A 471 18.72 -15.46 -17.88
CA ASP A 471 19.65 -14.44 -17.42
C ASP A 471 18.96 -13.08 -17.33
N LEU A 472 19.21 -12.38 -16.23
CA LEU A 472 18.72 -11.01 -16.03
C LEU A 472 19.71 -10.02 -16.65
N SER A 473 19.19 -9.07 -17.41
CA SER A 473 20.00 -8.01 -18.00
C SER A 473 20.57 -7.10 -16.90
N GLU A 474 21.86 -6.81 -16.96
CA GLU A 474 22.47 -5.85 -16.04
C GLU A 474 21.82 -4.48 -16.19
N VAL A 475 21.35 -3.92 -15.08
CA VAL A 475 20.75 -2.58 -15.04
C VAL A 475 21.79 -1.60 -14.52
N LYS A 476 22.08 -0.57 -15.32
CA LYS A 476 22.88 0.57 -14.90
C LYS A 476 21.97 1.79 -14.80
N ILE A 477 21.68 2.21 -13.57
CA ILE A 477 20.98 3.47 -13.33
C ILE A 477 22.05 4.55 -13.19
N ASP A 478 22.11 5.43 -14.18
CA ASP A 478 22.99 6.60 -14.10
C ASP A 478 22.38 7.63 -13.15
N THR A 479 22.84 7.62 -11.91
CA THR A 479 22.43 8.58 -10.88
C THR A 479 23.30 9.83 -10.86
N THR A 480 24.41 9.85 -11.63
CA THR A 480 25.37 10.94 -11.66
C THR A 480 25.04 12.01 -12.70
N GLY A 481 24.09 11.73 -13.59
CA GLY A 481 23.69 12.62 -14.66
C GLY A 481 23.07 13.94 -14.19
N LYS A 482 23.24 14.99 -14.99
CA LYS A 482 22.56 16.28 -14.80
C LYS A 482 21.28 16.35 -15.61
N THR A 483 20.22 16.93 -15.05
CA THR A 483 18.93 17.14 -15.70
C THR A 483 18.73 18.62 -15.97
N ARG A 484 18.39 18.96 -17.22
CA ARG A 484 18.01 20.32 -17.58
C ARG A 484 16.51 20.52 -17.38
N LEU A 485 16.15 21.59 -16.67
CA LEU A 485 14.78 22.02 -16.45
C LEU A 485 14.44 23.21 -17.31
N PHE A 486 13.22 23.23 -17.84
CA PHE A 486 12.59 24.38 -18.44
C PHE A 486 11.66 25.02 -17.41
N ILE A 487 11.78 26.32 -17.22
CA ILE A 487 11.00 27.11 -16.28
C ILE A 487 10.27 28.20 -17.08
N ALA A 488 8.95 28.24 -17.02
CA ALA A 488 8.11 29.19 -17.75
C ALA A 488 8.11 30.60 -17.11
N LEU A 489 9.28 31.05 -16.66
CA LEU A 489 9.57 32.39 -16.14
C LEU A 489 10.85 32.88 -16.77
N GLY A 490 10.86 34.11 -17.25
CA GLY A 490 11.98 34.76 -17.90
C GLY A 490 12.16 36.21 -17.45
N LYS A 491 12.94 37.00 -18.19
CA LYS A 491 13.20 38.41 -17.90
C LYS A 491 11.94 39.24 -17.86
N LYS A 492 10.96 38.99 -18.76
CA LYS A 492 9.66 39.68 -18.75
C LYS A 492 8.86 39.45 -17.47
N ALA A 493 9.11 38.37 -16.76
CA ALA A 493 8.52 38.08 -15.45
C ALA A 493 9.36 38.67 -14.27
N GLY A 494 10.39 39.48 -14.58
CA GLY A 494 11.24 40.13 -13.57
C GLY A 494 12.37 39.26 -13.02
N TYR A 495 12.66 38.10 -13.61
CA TYR A 495 13.69 37.21 -13.12
C TYR A 495 15.05 37.47 -13.77
N SER A 496 16.05 37.70 -12.91
CA SER A 496 17.48 37.59 -13.27
C SER A 496 17.99 36.17 -13.00
N PRO A 497 19.17 35.78 -13.51
CA PRO A 497 19.77 34.48 -13.19
C PRO A 497 19.89 34.24 -11.66
N ARG A 498 20.31 35.25 -10.92
CA ARG A 498 20.43 35.18 -9.44
C ARG A 498 19.05 35.09 -8.78
N GLY A 499 18.09 35.91 -9.19
CA GLY A 499 16.73 35.85 -8.63
C GLY A 499 16.01 34.54 -8.89
N LEU A 500 16.31 33.87 -10.03
CA LEU A 500 15.78 32.55 -10.33
C LEU A 500 16.38 31.46 -9.41
N VAL A 501 17.68 31.53 -9.15
CA VAL A 501 18.38 30.66 -8.20
C VAL A 501 17.83 30.85 -6.79
N ASP A 502 17.69 32.10 -6.33
CA ASP A 502 17.15 32.41 -5.01
C ASP A 502 15.70 31.89 -4.84
N MET A 503 14.88 32.01 -5.88
CA MET A 503 13.53 31.44 -5.89
C MET A 503 13.55 29.92 -5.74
N LEU A 504 14.42 29.22 -6.50
CA LEU A 504 14.53 27.77 -6.41
C LEU A 504 15.01 27.33 -5.02
N ILE A 505 16.02 27.98 -4.46
CA ILE A 505 16.53 27.69 -3.11
C ILE A 505 15.44 27.87 -2.07
N LYS A 506 14.71 28.99 -2.10
CA LYS A 506 13.67 29.33 -1.14
C LYS A 506 12.51 28.31 -1.16
N GLU A 507 12.13 27.87 -2.35
CA GLU A 507 10.94 27.00 -2.52
C GLU A 507 11.27 25.49 -2.44
N THR A 508 12.54 25.11 -2.61
CA THR A 508 12.91 23.69 -2.76
C THR A 508 14.03 23.21 -1.85
N TRP A 509 14.71 24.12 -1.13
CA TRP A 509 15.86 23.79 -0.28
C TRP A 509 17.06 23.18 -1.02
N VAL A 510 17.11 23.29 -2.36
CA VAL A 510 18.26 22.90 -3.17
C VAL A 510 19.40 23.85 -2.89
N LYS A 511 20.63 23.32 -2.75
CA LYS A 511 21.79 24.16 -2.46
C LYS A 511 22.25 24.89 -3.71
N ALA A 512 22.68 26.15 -3.57
CA ALA A 512 23.15 26.96 -4.71
C ALA A 512 24.26 26.29 -5.53
N ARG A 513 25.14 25.54 -4.87
CA ARG A 513 26.24 24.79 -5.52
C ARG A 513 25.81 23.68 -6.46
N ASP A 514 24.56 23.21 -6.31
CA ASP A 514 24.00 22.11 -7.08
C ASP A 514 23.24 22.63 -8.32
N ILE A 515 23.17 23.97 -8.48
CA ILE A 515 22.47 24.63 -9.59
C ILE A 515 23.50 25.10 -10.64
N ASP A 516 23.45 24.47 -11.82
CA ASP A 516 24.36 24.75 -12.92
C ASP A 516 23.61 25.31 -14.15
N ASP A 517 24.37 25.92 -15.08
CA ASP A 517 23.94 26.40 -16.42
C ASP A 517 22.60 27.13 -16.38
N VAL A 518 22.50 28.17 -15.56
CA VAL A 518 21.32 29.02 -15.47
C VAL A 518 21.25 29.98 -16.66
N ARG A 519 20.26 29.82 -17.53
CA ARG A 519 20.02 30.69 -18.71
C ARG A 519 18.64 31.28 -18.63
N VAL A 520 18.55 32.59 -18.47
CA VAL A 520 17.28 33.33 -18.44
C VAL A 520 17.04 33.99 -19.78
N MET A 521 15.99 33.56 -20.47
CA MET A 521 15.51 34.12 -21.72
C MET A 521 14.39 35.15 -21.48
N GLU A 522 13.82 35.71 -22.50
CA GLU A 522 12.76 36.72 -22.36
C GLU A 522 11.52 36.18 -21.66
N ASP A 523 11.00 35.02 -22.09
CA ASP A 523 9.75 34.46 -21.61
C ASP A 523 9.91 33.20 -20.73
N PHE A 524 11.09 32.58 -20.72
CA PHE A 524 11.38 31.33 -20.02
C PHE A 524 12.84 31.24 -19.59
N SER A 525 13.17 30.21 -18.80
CA SER A 525 14.54 29.96 -18.36
C SER A 525 14.89 28.48 -18.42
N PHE A 526 16.18 28.20 -18.48
CA PHE A 526 16.74 26.86 -18.29
C PHE A 526 17.66 26.85 -17.09
N VAL A 527 17.62 25.75 -16.36
CA VAL A 527 18.50 25.47 -15.22
C VAL A 527 18.93 24.02 -15.30
N THR A 528 20.19 23.74 -15.07
CA THR A 528 20.72 22.38 -15.01
C THR A 528 21.04 22.04 -13.56
N LEU A 529 20.57 20.89 -13.12
CA LEU A 529 20.72 20.39 -11.75
C LEU A 529 21.18 18.93 -11.80
N PRO A 530 21.88 18.44 -10.77
CA PRO A 530 22.04 17.02 -10.59
C PRO A 530 20.67 16.34 -10.60
N TYR A 531 20.66 15.08 -10.98
CA TYR A 531 19.46 14.33 -11.26
C TYR A 531 18.44 14.35 -10.11
N LEU A 532 18.88 14.18 -8.88
CA LEU A 532 18.03 14.13 -7.68
C LEU A 532 17.41 15.48 -7.34
N GLU A 533 18.21 16.55 -7.41
CA GLU A 533 17.79 17.93 -7.13
C GLU A 533 16.79 18.43 -8.16
N ALA A 534 16.99 18.07 -9.44
CA ALA A 534 16.05 18.42 -10.51
C ALA A 534 14.65 17.81 -10.28
N GLU A 535 14.58 16.58 -9.79
CA GLU A 535 13.30 15.95 -9.46
C GLU A 535 12.64 16.58 -8.24
N HIS A 536 13.43 16.98 -7.27
CA HIS A 536 12.90 17.69 -6.12
C HIS A 536 12.24 19.01 -6.54
N VAL A 537 12.89 19.75 -7.42
CA VAL A 537 12.34 20.97 -8.00
C VAL A 537 11.02 20.66 -8.75
N LEU A 538 11.01 19.66 -9.62
CA LEU A 538 9.79 19.27 -10.36
C LEU A 538 8.63 18.89 -9.44
N PHE A 539 8.90 18.17 -8.37
CA PHE A 539 7.89 17.77 -7.40
C PHE A 539 7.34 18.98 -6.62
N SER A 540 8.22 19.84 -6.10
CA SER A 540 7.85 21.03 -5.32
C SER A 540 6.98 22.02 -6.13
N PHE A 541 7.18 22.06 -7.45
CA PHE A 541 6.44 22.94 -8.35
C PHE A 541 5.30 22.24 -9.12
N LYS A 542 4.97 20.97 -8.82
CA LYS A 542 3.95 20.20 -9.54
C LYS A 542 2.57 20.85 -9.51
N SER A 543 2.20 21.49 -8.41
CA SER A 543 0.92 22.19 -8.25
C SER A 543 0.92 23.60 -8.83
N LYS A 544 2.08 24.20 -9.08
CA LYS A 544 2.20 25.57 -9.59
C LYS A 544 2.08 25.57 -11.12
N LYS A 545 1.05 26.25 -11.63
CA LYS A 545 0.77 26.37 -13.07
C LYS A 545 0.83 27.83 -13.51
N VAL A 546 1.35 28.07 -14.71
CA VAL A 546 1.33 29.34 -15.40
C VAL A 546 0.59 29.17 -16.72
N LYS A 547 -0.46 29.95 -16.97
CA LYS A 547 -1.35 29.83 -18.14
C LYS A 547 -1.84 28.40 -18.40
N GLY A 548 -2.21 27.67 -17.35
CA GLY A 548 -2.72 26.29 -17.44
C GLY A 548 -1.67 25.19 -17.63
N LYS A 549 -0.39 25.53 -17.84
CA LYS A 549 0.73 24.58 -18.00
C LYS A 549 1.59 24.54 -16.74
N SER A 550 2.27 23.42 -16.48
CA SER A 550 3.22 23.32 -15.36
C SER A 550 4.30 24.40 -15.46
N LEU A 551 4.59 25.04 -14.32
CA LEU A 551 5.59 26.11 -14.25
C LEU A 551 7.00 25.60 -14.61
N ILE A 552 7.33 24.37 -14.19
CA ILE A 552 8.64 23.75 -14.44
C ILE A 552 8.41 22.38 -15.09
N THR A 553 9.19 22.10 -16.17
CA THR A 553 9.19 20.82 -16.87
C THR A 553 10.62 20.42 -17.25
N LYS A 554 10.83 19.16 -17.63
CA LYS A 554 12.12 18.71 -18.15
C LYS A 554 12.37 19.26 -19.55
N ALA A 555 13.60 19.66 -19.83
CA ALA A 555 14.07 20.02 -21.15
C ALA A 555 15.08 19.00 -21.68
N LYS A 556 15.19 18.86 -23.00
CA LYS A 556 16.26 18.06 -23.60
C LYS A 556 17.61 18.73 -23.32
N MET A 557 18.59 17.93 -22.92
CA MET A 557 19.98 18.40 -22.83
C MET A 557 20.45 18.83 -24.22
N PRO A 558 21.17 19.95 -24.36
CA PRO A 558 21.84 20.26 -25.62
C PRO A 558 22.84 19.13 -25.89
N GLN A 559 22.79 18.56 -27.08
CA GLN A 559 23.85 17.63 -27.48
C GLN A 559 25.18 18.38 -27.44
N SER A 560 26.13 17.86 -26.66
CA SER A 560 27.50 18.40 -26.63
C SER A 560 28.05 18.32 -28.06
N SER A 561 28.44 19.45 -28.61
CA SER A 561 29.19 19.53 -29.85
C SER A 561 30.64 19.09 -29.60
N GLY A 562 30.83 17.80 -29.37
CA GLY A 562 32.12 17.15 -29.18
C GLY A 562 32.25 15.99 -30.16
N GLU A 563 33.21 16.13 -31.06
CA GLU A 563 33.65 15.19 -32.10
C GLU A 563 32.92 15.26 -33.47
N ARG A 564 33.19 16.37 -34.18
CA ARG A 564 33.28 16.31 -35.64
C ARG A 564 34.56 15.56 -35.99
N ASN A 565 34.52 14.23 -36.04
CA ASN A 565 35.53 13.47 -36.73
C ASN A 565 35.41 13.72 -38.24
N SER A 566 36.35 14.51 -38.75
CA SER A 566 36.64 14.69 -40.15
C SER A 566 37.04 13.35 -40.77
N LYS A 567 36.12 12.70 -41.47
CA LYS A 567 36.48 11.80 -42.58
C LYS A 567 36.01 12.45 -43.86
N LYS A 568 36.96 13.16 -44.48
CA LYS A 568 36.90 13.46 -45.93
C LYS A 568 36.90 12.13 -46.65
N HIS A 569 35.83 11.80 -47.34
CA HIS A 569 35.87 10.92 -48.51
C HIS A 569 35.48 11.73 -49.71
N PHE A 570 36.49 11.89 -50.57
CA PHE A 570 36.37 12.23 -51.96
C PHE A 570 35.61 11.12 -52.69
N GLY A 571 34.73 11.49 -53.63
CA GLY A 571 34.30 10.55 -54.65
C GLY A 571 32.90 10.76 -55.18
N GLU A 572 32.85 11.37 -56.34
CA GLU A 572 31.91 11.18 -57.45
C GLU A 572 30.50 11.78 -57.42
N ARG A 573 30.39 12.86 -58.14
CA ARG A 573 29.14 13.35 -58.74
C ARG A 573 28.61 12.34 -59.76
N LYS A 574 27.34 11.96 -59.69
CA LYS A 574 26.50 11.50 -60.79
C LYS A 574 25.18 12.26 -60.85
N PRO A 575 24.57 12.39 -62.04
CA PRO A 575 23.77 13.57 -62.41
C PRO A 575 22.27 13.41 -62.11
N ARG A 576 21.62 14.58 -62.14
CA ARG A 576 20.17 14.73 -62.08
C ARG A 576 19.49 13.96 -63.23
N SER A 577 18.50 13.13 -62.95
CA SER A 577 17.33 12.90 -63.80
C SER A 577 16.13 12.47 -62.91
N ASP A 578 15.02 13.06 -63.30
CA ASP A 578 13.64 12.63 -63.13
C ASP A 578 12.88 12.98 -61.85
N ARG A 579 12.39 14.16 -62.01
CA ARG A 579 11.16 14.69 -61.45
C ARG A 579 10.01 14.19 -62.36
N PHE A 580 9.33 13.11 -62.03
CA PHE A 580 8.00 12.72 -62.51
C PHE A 580 7.63 11.36 -61.90
N GLU A 581 6.95 11.38 -60.74
CA GLU A 581 6.10 10.28 -60.24
C GLU A 581 5.57 10.65 -58.85
N LYS A 582 4.66 11.60 -58.81
CA LYS A 582 3.92 11.92 -57.58
C LYS A 582 2.49 12.37 -57.82
N SER A 583 1.88 11.96 -58.94
CA SER A 583 0.48 12.31 -59.23
C SER A 583 -0.50 11.12 -59.34
N GLU A 584 -0.03 9.86 -59.28
CA GLU A 584 -0.95 8.72 -59.47
C GLU A 584 -1.33 7.93 -58.18
N ARG A 585 -0.91 8.38 -56.98
CA ARG A 585 -1.29 7.74 -55.74
C ARG A 585 -2.44 8.39 -54.95
N LYS A 586 -2.97 9.51 -55.41
CA LYS A 586 -4.12 10.18 -54.78
C LYS A 586 -5.49 9.77 -55.31
N GLU A 587 -5.58 9.26 -56.53
CA GLU A 587 -6.88 8.82 -57.10
C GLU A 587 -7.33 7.40 -56.76
N LYS A 588 -6.52 6.60 -56.10
CA LYS A 588 -6.90 5.23 -55.73
C LYS A 588 -7.53 5.08 -54.35
N TYR A 589 -7.53 6.12 -53.52
CA TYR A 589 -8.15 6.09 -52.19
C TYR A 589 -9.57 6.67 -52.16
N GLU A 590 -9.94 7.55 -53.09
CA GLU A 590 -11.31 8.12 -53.14
C GLU A 590 -12.36 7.24 -53.82
N LYS A 591 -11.97 6.18 -54.54
CA LYS A 591 -12.91 5.22 -55.16
C LYS A 591 -13.29 4.01 -54.30
N LYS A 592 -12.75 3.88 -53.06
CA LYS A 592 -13.08 2.78 -52.18
C LYS A 592 -14.18 3.11 -51.16
N ASP A 593 -14.40 4.39 -50.85
CA ASP A 593 -15.42 4.80 -49.85
C ASP A 593 -16.81 5.01 -50.45
N GLN A 594 -16.94 5.10 -51.81
CA GLN A 594 -18.25 5.20 -52.47
C GLN A 594 -18.93 3.86 -52.78
N LYS A 595 -18.26 2.69 -52.48
CA LYS A 595 -18.87 1.35 -52.68
C LYS A 595 -19.36 0.69 -51.38
N SER A 596 -19.08 1.25 -50.20
CA SER A 596 -19.59 0.74 -48.92
C SER A 596 -20.95 1.32 -48.54
N ASP A 597 -21.33 2.50 -49.05
CA ASP A 597 -22.64 3.12 -48.72
C ASP A 597 -23.81 2.67 -49.58
N ALA A 598 -23.57 1.94 -50.67
CA ALA A 598 -24.61 1.42 -51.55
C ALA A 598 -25.17 0.03 -51.13
N LYS A 599 -24.50 -0.67 -50.17
CA LYS A 599 -24.95 -1.99 -49.67
C LYS A 599 -25.75 -1.97 -48.38
N SER A 600 -25.85 -0.83 -47.69
CA SER A 600 -26.60 -0.69 -46.45
C SER A 600 -28.03 -0.14 -46.60
N ARG A 601 -28.46 0.20 -47.83
CA ARG A 601 -29.84 0.71 -48.12
C ARG A 601 -30.80 -0.29 -48.76
N SER A 602 -30.38 -1.53 -49.00
CA SER A 602 -31.25 -2.53 -49.68
C SER A 602 -31.83 -3.63 -48.76
N SER A 603 -31.60 -3.57 -47.44
CA SER A 603 -32.12 -4.58 -46.48
C SER A 603 -33.14 -4.05 -45.46
N ARG A 604 -33.79 -2.91 -45.75
CA ARG A 604 -34.90 -2.39 -44.91
C ARG A 604 -36.18 -2.14 -45.70
N LYS A 605 -36.59 -3.09 -46.56
CA LYS A 605 -37.96 -3.22 -47.05
C LYS A 605 -38.23 -4.70 -47.25
N THR A 606 -38.65 -5.39 -46.23
CA THR A 606 -39.56 -6.57 -46.16
C THR A 606 -39.36 -7.25 -44.82
N LYS A 607 -40.29 -7.05 -44.00
CA LYS A 607 -40.97 -7.68 -42.85
C LYS A 607 -41.00 -6.78 -41.61
#